data_ec50c2a31bd91aeecfe8e32467665e13
#
_entry.id   ec50c2a31bd91aeecfe8e32467665e13
#
_cell.length_a   1.000
_cell.length_b   1.000
_cell.length_c   1.000
_cell.angle_alpha   90.00
_cell.angle_beta   90.00
_cell.angle_gamma   90.00
#
_symmetry.space_group_name_H-M   'P 1'
#
loop_
_entity.id
_entity.type
_entity.pdbx_description
1 polymer ?
#
loop_
_entity_poly.entity_id
_entity_poly.type
_entity_poly.pdbx_seq_one_letter_code
_entity_poly.pdbx_strand_id
1 'polypeptide(L)'
;KKADTARPAILVGTIGHSAAIDQLVKQKRINGNLLKGKREKFIITLTDGQLVIAGSDRRGTIYGIYELSQQMGVSPWYDWADVPIEHHDSIFVNKGIYTDGEPAVRYRGIFLNDEAPCLTSWVKNTYGTEYGDHRFYQRVFELVLRLRGNMMWPAMWGWAFYADDAENEKTADEMGVVMSTSHHEPMARNHQEYARNRKGWGPWNYQKNKTNLQKFFREGIERMKGTEQIVTIGMRGDGDEAMSEEADTKLMTNIINDQRKII
;
A
#
# COMPACT_ATOMS: atom_id res chain seq x y z
N LYS A 1 -22.38 16.82 -23.95
CA LYS A 1 -23.58 16.98 -23.10
C LYS A 1 -23.26 18.11 -22.13
N LYS A 2 -24.03 19.21 -22.12
CA LYS A 2 -23.94 20.26 -21.11
C LYS A 2 -24.17 19.60 -19.74
N ALA A 3 -23.23 19.80 -18.79
CA ALA A 3 -23.42 19.36 -17.43
C ALA A 3 -24.70 20.02 -16.89
N ASP A 4 -25.59 19.22 -16.33
CA ASP A 4 -26.76 19.71 -15.63
C ASP A 4 -26.26 20.43 -14.36
N THR A 5 -26.28 21.76 -14.39
CA THR A 5 -25.78 22.62 -13.33
C THR A 5 -26.63 22.62 -12.06
N ALA A 6 -27.73 21.86 -12.05
CA ALA A 6 -28.70 21.81 -10.95
C ALA A 6 -28.41 20.73 -9.89
N ARG A 7 -27.44 19.84 -10.09
CA ARG A 7 -27.10 18.80 -9.12
C ARG A 7 -25.89 19.21 -8.26
N PRO A 8 -25.93 19.05 -6.93
CA PRO A 8 -24.79 19.28 -6.08
C PRO A 8 -23.64 18.35 -6.54
N ALA A 9 -22.54 18.94 -6.96
CA ALA A 9 -21.36 18.19 -7.37
C ALA A 9 -20.42 18.03 -6.16
N ILE A 10 -19.84 16.85 -6.02
CA ILE A 10 -18.74 16.61 -5.10
C ILE A 10 -17.45 16.90 -5.88
N LEU A 11 -16.64 17.84 -5.40
CA LEU A 11 -15.33 18.14 -5.97
C LEU A 11 -14.25 17.46 -5.14
N VAL A 12 -13.46 16.60 -5.79
CA VAL A 12 -12.38 15.85 -5.14
C VAL A 12 -11.07 16.19 -5.81
N GLY A 13 -9.99 16.39 -5.03
CA GLY A 13 -8.67 16.59 -5.61
C GLY A 13 -7.57 16.85 -4.59
N THR A 14 -6.35 16.86 -5.10
CA THR A 14 -5.14 17.11 -4.32
C THR A 14 -4.63 18.53 -4.59
N ILE A 15 -4.26 19.27 -3.55
CA ILE A 15 -3.66 20.60 -3.68
C ILE A 15 -2.36 20.53 -4.51
N GLY A 16 -2.17 21.47 -5.44
CA GLY A 16 -1.02 21.50 -6.35
C GLY A 16 -1.10 20.51 -7.51
N HIS A 17 -2.10 19.62 -7.54
CA HIS A 17 -2.32 18.63 -8.61
C HIS A 17 -3.72 18.73 -9.23
N SER A 18 -4.64 19.46 -8.62
CA SER A 18 -5.99 19.69 -9.12
C SER A 18 -6.23 21.18 -9.34
N ALA A 19 -6.33 21.59 -10.61
CA ALA A 19 -6.59 22.97 -10.97
C ALA A 19 -7.85 23.55 -10.31
N ALA A 20 -8.89 22.70 -10.13
CA ALA A 20 -10.12 23.10 -9.48
C ALA A 20 -9.93 23.37 -7.97
N ILE A 21 -9.18 22.51 -7.28
CA ILE A 21 -8.83 22.74 -5.86
C ILE A 21 -7.95 23.97 -5.71
N ASP A 22 -6.93 24.15 -6.56
CA ASP A 22 -6.02 25.29 -6.52
C ASP A 22 -6.77 26.62 -6.79
N GLN A 23 -7.77 26.59 -7.67
CA GLN A 23 -8.65 27.74 -7.90
C GLN A 23 -9.47 28.11 -6.66
N LEU A 24 -10.03 27.12 -5.95
CA LEU A 24 -10.74 27.38 -4.69
C LEU A 24 -9.82 27.98 -3.62
N VAL A 25 -8.59 27.50 -3.53
CA VAL A 25 -7.56 28.07 -2.63
C VAL A 25 -7.25 29.52 -3.01
N LYS A 26 -7.00 29.80 -4.31
CA LYS A 26 -6.73 31.15 -4.83
C LYS A 26 -7.87 32.12 -4.55
N GLN A 27 -9.09 31.65 -4.67
CA GLN A 27 -10.33 32.41 -4.37
C GLN A 27 -10.63 32.53 -2.87
N LYS A 28 -9.79 31.96 -1.99
CA LYS A 28 -9.98 31.92 -0.53
C LYS A 28 -11.28 31.21 -0.09
N ARG A 29 -11.84 30.35 -0.93
CA ARG A 29 -13.04 29.55 -0.64
C ARG A 29 -12.72 28.35 0.23
N ILE A 30 -11.47 27.85 0.16
CA ILE A 30 -10.90 26.85 1.10
C ILE A 30 -9.56 27.39 1.61
N ASN A 31 -9.22 27.02 2.84
CA ASN A 31 -7.94 27.41 3.44
C ASN A 31 -6.83 26.42 3.07
N GLY A 32 -6.06 26.73 2.03
CA GLY A 32 -4.95 25.90 1.56
C GLY A 32 -3.83 25.70 2.59
N ASN A 33 -3.68 26.56 3.61
CA ASN A 33 -2.68 26.39 4.67
C ASN A 33 -2.95 25.17 5.55
N LEU A 34 -4.19 24.68 5.59
CA LEU A 34 -4.53 23.46 6.30
C LEU A 34 -3.93 22.21 5.65
N LEU A 35 -3.59 22.28 4.36
CA LEU A 35 -3.11 21.15 3.55
C LEU A 35 -1.66 21.31 3.11
N LYS A 36 -1.23 22.52 2.76
CA LYS A 36 0.08 22.76 2.17
C LYS A 36 1.21 22.31 3.11
N GLY A 37 2.11 21.46 2.58
CA GLY A 37 3.25 20.93 3.34
C GLY A 37 2.88 19.90 4.40
N LYS A 38 1.62 19.42 4.42
CA LYS A 38 1.16 18.35 5.30
C LYS A 38 1.25 17.01 4.59
N ARG A 39 1.35 15.93 5.37
CA ARG A 39 1.38 14.56 4.89
C ARG A 39 0.04 13.89 5.17
N GLU A 40 -0.53 13.28 4.14
CA GLU A 40 -1.71 12.42 4.26
C GLU A 40 -2.90 13.06 4.98
N LYS A 41 -2.99 14.38 4.88
CA LYS A 41 -4.06 15.16 5.49
C LYS A 41 -5.12 15.50 4.46
N PHE A 42 -6.38 15.49 4.88
CA PHE A 42 -7.51 15.94 4.08
C PHE A 42 -8.34 16.97 4.82
N ILE A 43 -9.16 17.68 4.07
CA ILE A 43 -10.30 18.43 4.54
C ILE A 43 -11.53 18.04 3.72
N ILE A 44 -12.69 17.93 4.39
CA ILE A 44 -14.00 17.86 3.78
C ILE A 44 -14.74 19.11 4.22
N THR A 45 -15.26 19.87 3.28
CA THR A 45 -15.97 21.12 3.59
C THR A 45 -17.04 21.44 2.56
N LEU A 46 -18.03 22.21 2.96
CA LEU A 46 -19.06 22.72 2.07
C LEU A 46 -18.76 24.19 1.74
N THR A 47 -18.63 24.53 0.47
CA THR A 47 -18.42 25.89 -0.01
C THR A 47 -19.36 26.18 -1.18
N ASP A 48 -20.15 27.26 -1.05
CA ASP A 48 -21.15 27.68 -2.05
C ASP A 48 -22.08 26.56 -2.52
N GLY A 49 -22.50 25.70 -1.60
CA GLY A 49 -23.37 24.56 -1.92
C GLY A 49 -22.65 23.36 -2.55
N GLN A 50 -21.35 23.42 -2.76
CA GLN A 50 -20.53 22.33 -3.30
C GLN A 50 -19.78 21.64 -2.18
N LEU A 51 -19.87 20.31 -2.10
CA LEU A 51 -19.04 19.49 -1.22
C LEU A 51 -17.64 19.35 -1.83
N VAL A 52 -16.62 19.69 -1.04
CA VAL A 52 -15.22 19.65 -1.47
C VAL A 52 -14.45 18.68 -0.57
N ILE A 53 -13.75 17.72 -1.20
CA ILE A 53 -12.76 16.86 -0.57
C ILE A 53 -11.40 17.25 -1.13
N ALA A 54 -10.53 17.82 -0.31
CA ALA A 54 -9.21 18.26 -0.72
C ALA A 54 -8.13 17.57 0.14
N GLY A 55 -7.17 16.91 -0.50
CA GLY A 55 -6.04 16.28 0.15
C GLY A 55 -4.74 17.09 0.01
N SER A 56 -3.84 16.93 0.98
CA SER A 56 -2.48 17.48 0.94
C SER A 56 -1.59 16.73 -0.06
N ASP A 57 -1.90 15.48 -0.30
CA ASP A 57 -1.27 14.57 -1.24
C ASP A 57 -2.26 13.51 -1.72
N ARG A 58 -1.80 12.53 -2.53
CA ARG A 58 -2.64 11.46 -3.06
C ARG A 58 -3.37 10.69 -1.95
N ARG A 59 -2.65 10.25 -0.91
CA ARG A 59 -3.25 9.48 0.20
C ARG A 59 -4.20 10.32 1.04
N GLY A 60 -3.87 11.57 1.30
CA GLY A 60 -4.81 12.50 1.96
C GLY A 60 -6.12 12.60 1.21
N THR A 61 -6.08 12.72 -0.12
CA THR A 61 -7.30 12.73 -0.95
C THR A 61 -8.09 11.43 -0.83
N ILE A 62 -7.41 10.28 -0.89
CA ILE A 62 -8.02 8.94 -0.73
C ILE A 62 -8.69 8.81 0.64
N TYR A 63 -8.01 9.23 1.71
CA TYR A 63 -8.57 9.19 3.07
C TYR A 63 -9.82 10.06 3.21
N GLY A 64 -9.83 11.24 2.59
CA GLY A 64 -11.01 12.08 2.57
C GLY A 64 -12.21 11.44 1.85
N ILE A 65 -11.96 10.71 0.75
CA ILE A 65 -13.00 9.94 0.06
C ILE A 65 -13.53 8.83 0.97
N TYR A 66 -12.65 8.06 1.60
CA TYR A 66 -13.07 6.97 2.49
C TYR A 66 -13.70 7.46 3.78
N GLU A 67 -13.30 8.64 4.28
CA GLU A 67 -13.99 9.28 5.39
C GLU A 67 -15.45 9.58 5.04
N LEU A 68 -15.68 10.24 3.91
CA LEU A 68 -17.05 10.51 3.45
C LEU A 68 -17.82 9.19 3.27
N SER A 69 -17.22 8.18 2.64
CA SER A 69 -17.83 6.85 2.45
C SER A 69 -18.26 6.22 3.78
N GLN A 70 -17.41 6.31 4.81
CA GLN A 70 -17.69 5.78 6.14
C GLN A 70 -18.84 6.55 6.84
N GLN A 71 -18.84 7.88 6.74
CA GLN A 71 -19.91 8.72 7.27
C GLN A 71 -21.27 8.48 6.57
N MET A 72 -21.22 8.00 5.33
CA MET A 72 -22.38 7.56 4.55
C MET A 72 -22.87 6.15 4.90
N GLY A 73 -22.25 5.48 5.89
CA GLY A 73 -22.66 4.14 6.35
C GLY A 73 -21.91 2.97 5.74
N VAL A 74 -20.82 3.22 4.98
CA VAL A 74 -19.98 2.14 4.44
C VAL A 74 -18.82 1.84 5.39
N SER A 75 -18.97 0.83 6.24
CA SER A 75 -17.94 0.38 7.17
C SER A 75 -16.65 -0.02 6.45
N PRO A 76 -15.45 0.23 7.00
CA PRO A 76 -14.23 -0.38 6.49
C PRO A 76 -14.29 -1.91 6.40
N TRP A 77 -15.13 -2.53 7.21
CA TRP A 77 -15.28 -3.99 7.33
C TRP A 77 -16.43 -4.57 6.50
N TYR A 78 -17.03 -3.79 5.58
CA TYR A 78 -18.20 -4.22 4.80
C TYR A 78 -17.94 -5.50 4.00
N ASP A 79 -16.71 -5.67 3.47
CA ASP A 79 -16.30 -6.81 2.64
C ASP A 79 -15.68 -7.95 3.49
N TRP A 80 -14.93 -7.60 4.56
CA TRP A 80 -14.14 -8.56 5.33
C TRP A 80 -14.87 -9.16 6.54
N ALA A 81 -15.87 -8.50 7.04
CA ALA A 81 -16.63 -8.94 8.20
C ALA A 81 -18.15 -8.83 7.99
N ASP A 82 -18.58 -8.80 6.73
CA ASP A 82 -20.01 -8.78 6.33
C ASP A 82 -20.83 -7.70 7.03
N VAL A 83 -20.21 -6.55 7.37
CA VAL A 83 -20.93 -5.44 7.99
C VAL A 83 -21.88 -4.84 6.97
N PRO A 84 -23.20 -4.86 7.22
CA PRO A 84 -24.18 -4.39 6.24
C PRO A 84 -24.03 -2.90 5.97
N ILE A 85 -24.22 -2.52 4.72
CA ILE A 85 -24.28 -1.12 4.30
C ILE A 85 -25.74 -0.66 4.44
N GLU A 86 -25.97 0.39 5.22
CA GLU A 86 -27.31 0.97 5.36
C GLU A 86 -27.62 1.84 4.14
N HIS A 87 -28.79 1.61 3.54
CA HIS A 87 -29.28 2.45 2.46
C HIS A 87 -29.95 3.71 3.00
N HIS A 88 -29.59 4.86 2.45
CA HIS A 88 -30.19 6.15 2.75
C HIS A 88 -30.69 6.81 1.46
N ASP A 89 -31.96 7.17 1.39
CA ASP A 89 -32.53 7.90 0.24
C ASP A 89 -31.95 9.31 0.09
N SER A 90 -31.49 9.88 1.19
CA SER A 90 -30.89 11.23 1.22
C SER A 90 -29.79 11.33 2.25
N ILE A 91 -28.71 12.03 1.89
CA ILE A 91 -27.57 12.27 2.76
C ILE A 91 -27.41 13.77 2.94
N PHE A 92 -27.25 14.19 4.20
CA PHE A 92 -27.10 15.58 4.59
C PHE A 92 -25.69 15.83 5.12
N VAL A 93 -25.06 16.92 4.66
CA VAL A 93 -23.75 17.34 5.14
C VAL A 93 -23.88 18.64 5.90
N ASN A 94 -23.48 18.66 7.16
CA ASN A 94 -23.43 19.86 7.98
C ASN A 94 -22.29 20.79 7.51
N LYS A 95 -22.50 22.10 7.66
CA LYS A 95 -21.43 23.09 7.42
C LYS A 95 -20.29 22.88 8.43
N GLY A 96 -19.06 22.94 7.94
CA GLY A 96 -17.88 22.78 8.79
C GLY A 96 -16.64 22.40 7.96
N ILE A 97 -15.53 22.21 8.66
CA ILE A 97 -14.31 21.63 8.12
C ILE A 97 -14.05 20.37 8.90
N TYR A 98 -14.04 19.23 8.21
CA TYR A 98 -13.82 17.92 8.79
C TYR A 98 -12.45 17.40 8.35
N THR A 99 -11.67 16.87 9.28
CA THR A 99 -10.30 16.38 9.05
C THR A 99 -9.85 15.51 10.22
N ASP A 100 -9.08 14.45 9.93
CA ASP A 100 -8.40 13.64 10.96
C ASP A 100 -7.06 14.27 11.38
N GLY A 101 -6.62 15.31 10.68
CA GLY A 101 -5.31 15.89 10.87
C GLY A 101 -4.20 15.17 10.08
N GLU A 102 -2.95 15.47 10.43
CA GLU A 102 -1.77 14.83 9.87
C GLU A 102 -1.38 13.62 10.74
N PRO A 103 -1.19 12.42 10.17
CA PRO A 103 -0.81 11.25 10.95
C PRO A 103 0.53 11.42 11.67
N ALA A 104 0.60 11.11 12.96
CA ALA A 104 1.82 11.19 13.75
C ALA A 104 2.88 10.16 13.29
N VAL A 105 2.44 8.95 12.89
CA VAL A 105 3.30 7.88 12.41
C VAL A 105 3.29 7.85 10.88
N ARG A 106 4.48 7.82 10.26
CA ARG A 106 4.61 7.89 8.80
C ARG A 106 4.09 6.65 8.10
N TYR A 107 4.46 5.45 8.57
CA TYR A 107 4.04 4.18 7.96
C TYR A 107 3.19 3.40 8.94
N ARG A 108 2.02 2.99 8.48
CA ARG A 108 1.00 2.30 9.26
C ARG A 108 0.44 1.19 8.40
N GLY A 109 0.56 -0.04 8.84
CA GLY A 109 0.16 -1.15 7.99
C GLY A 109 0.03 -2.47 8.74
N ILE A 110 -0.17 -3.51 7.96
CA ILE A 110 -0.29 -4.87 8.44
C ILE A 110 0.73 -5.78 7.76
N PHE A 111 1.05 -6.87 8.41
CA PHE A 111 1.65 -8.05 7.81
C PHE A 111 0.53 -9.06 7.55
N LEU A 112 0.34 -9.41 6.28
CA LEU A 112 -0.64 -10.41 5.89
C LEU A 112 0.02 -11.78 5.92
N ASN A 113 -0.54 -12.69 6.70
CA ASN A 113 -0.06 -14.06 6.77
C ASN A 113 -0.94 -14.99 5.92
N ASP A 114 -0.32 -15.81 5.08
CA ASP A 114 -0.99 -16.73 4.16
C ASP A 114 -1.03 -18.17 4.65
N GLU A 115 -0.96 -18.37 5.97
CA GLU A 115 -0.94 -19.71 6.53
C GLU A 115 -2.13 -20.54 6.04
N ALA A 116 -1.78 -21.68 5.42
CA ALA A 116 -2.76 -22.67 5.00
C ALA A 116 -3.32 -23.40 6.23
N PRO A 117 -4.61 -23.84 6.18
CA PRO A 117 -5.50 -23.77 5.02
C PRO A 117 -6.39 -22.52 4.94
N CYS A 118 -6.38 -21.64 5.95
CA CYS A 118 -7.37 -20.58 6.09
C CYS A 118 -7.41 -19.62 4.88
N LEU A 119 -6.47 -18.68 4.83
CA LEU A 119 -6.47 -17.63 3.79
C LEU A 119 -6.27 -18.23 2.39
N THR A 120 -5.36 -19.19 2.25
CA THR A 120 -5.07 -19.83 0.96
C THR A 120 -6.32 -20.49 0.38
N SER A 121 -7.07 -21.26 1.19
CA SER A 121 -8.30 -21.90 0.73
C SER A 121 -9.40 -20.88 0.39
N TRP A 122 -9.52 -19.83 1.20
CA TRP A 122 -10.50 -18.78 0.94
C TRP A 122 -10.19 -18.04 -0.38
N VAL A 123 -8.94 -17.67 -0.63
CA VAL A 123 -8.51 -17.04 -1.87
C VAL A 123 -8.77 -17.94 -3.07
N LYS A 124 -8.44 -19.23 -2.98
CA LYS A 124 -8.72 -20.21 -4.03
C LYS A 124 -10.22 -20.31 -4.35
N ASN A 125 -11.05 -20.40 -3.34
CA ASN A 125 -12.49 -20.50 -3.53
C ASN A 125 -13.12 -19.21 -4.06
N THR A 126 -12.59 -18.05 -3.69
CA THR A 126 -13.14 -16.74 -4.05
C THR A 126 -12.63 -16.24 -5.42
N TYR A 127 -11.34 -16.40 -5.69
CA TYR A 127 -10.69 -15.84 -6.88
C TYR A 127 -10.25 -16.90 -7.89
N GLY A 128 -10.23 -18.17 -7.53
CA GLY A 128 -9.84 -19.28 -8.40
C GLY A 128 -8.33 -19.41 -8.59
N THR A 129 -7.51 -18.77 -7.75
CA THR A 129 -6.04 -18.78 -7.80
C THR A 129 -5.46 -19.47 -6.57
N GLU A 130 -4.29 -20.11 -6.73
CA GLU A 130 -3.55 -20.73 -5.62
C GLU A 130 -2.74 -19.71 -4.81
N TYR A 131 -2.82 -18.42 -5.15
CA TYR A 131 -2.09 -17.31 -4.55
C TYR A 131 -2.90 -16.03 -4.59
N GLY A 132 -2.50 -15.02 -3.81
CA GLY A 132 -3.10 -13.69 -3.87
C GLY A 132 -2.72 -12.97 -5.17
N ASP A 133 -3.68 -12.81 -6.06
CA ASP A 133 -3.55 -11.99 -7.26
C ASP A 133 -3.96 -10.52 -6.96
N HIS A 134 -3.81 -9.64 -7.97
CA HIS A 134 -4.14 -8.23 -7.82
C HIS A 134 -5.59 -7.96 -7.38
N ARG A 135 -6.56 -8.83 -7.73
CA ARG A 135 -7.96 -8.68 -7.33
C ARG A 135 -8.14 -8.88 -5.83
N PHE A 136 -7.45 -9.87 -5.28
CA PHE A 136 -7.39 -10.12 -3.85
C PHE A 136 -6.68 -8.97 -3.12
N TYR A 137 -5.47 -8.61 -3.56
CA TYR A 137 -4.69 -7.54 -2.92
C TYR A 137 -5.37 -6.18 -3.01
N GLN A 138 -6.11 -5.88 -4.09
CA GLN A 138 -6.92 -4.67 -4.19
C GLN A 138 -7.90 -4.53 -3.02
N ARG A 139 -8.54 -5.63 -2.60
CA ARG A 139 -9.45 -5.65 -1.45
C ARG A 139 -8.71 -5.45 -0.12
N VAL A 140 -7.53 -6.04 0.02
CA VAL A 140 -6.69 -5.82 1.20
C VAL A 140 -6.20 -4.38 1.26
N PHE A 141 -5.74 -3.81 0.14
CA PHE A 141 -5.31 -2.42 0.06
C PHE A 141 -6.45 -1.45 0.38
N GLU A 142 -7.65 -1.71 -0.12
CA GLU A 142 -8.83 -0.93 0.22
C GLU A 142 -9.07 -0.92 1.74
N LEU A 143 -9.03 -2.07 2.41
CA LEU A 143 -9.19 -2.15 3.86
C LEU A 143 -8.12 -1.34 4.58
N VAL A 144 -6.85 -1.51 4.22
CA VAL A 144 -5.73 -0.76 4.80
C VAL A 144 -5.95 0.74 4.69
N LEU A 145 -6.34 1.22 3.51
CA LEU A 145 -6.58 2.65 3.26
C LEU A 145 -7.82 3.18 3.99
N ARG A 146 -8.90 2.41 4.06
CA ARG A 146 -10.11 2.77 4.84
C ARG A 146 -9.80 2.90 6.33
N LEU A 147 -8.86 2.10 6.84
CA LEU A 147 -8.36 2.18 8.22
C LEU A 147 -7.23 3.21 8.42
N ARG A 148 -6.98 4.08 7.44
CA ARG A 148 -5.90 5.09 7.44
C ARG A 148 -4.49 4.48 7.48
N GLY A 149 -4.36 3.23 7.10
CA GLY A 149 -3.07 2.60 6.81
C GLY A 149 -2.54 3.02 5.44
N ASN A 150 -1.26 2.79 5.21
CA ASN A 150 -0.58 3.13 3.96
C ASN A 150 0.50 2.13 3.56
N MET A 151 0.68 1.04 4.31
CA MET A 151 1.76 0.08 4.10
C MET A 151 1.26 -1.34 4.27
N MET A 152 1.89 -2.28 3.57
CA MET A 152 1.64 -3.70 3.76
C MET A 152 2.90 -4.54 3.54
N TRP A 153 3.03 -5.61 4.32
CA TRP A 153 3.85 -6.77 4.01
C TRP A 153 2.93 -7.87 3.46
N PRO A 154 3.17 -8.34 2.23
CA PRO A 154 2.33 -9.37 1.63
C PRO A 154 2.59 -10.75 2.24
N ALA A 155 1.67 -11.66 2.01
CA ALA A 155 1.81 -13.06 2.32
C ALA A 155 3.01 -13.68 1.61
N MET A 156 3.72 -14.61 2.28
CA MET A 156 5.05 -15.03 1.83
C MET A 156 5.37 -16.53 1.94
N TRP A 157 4.62 -17.29 2.71
CA TRP A 157 4.98 -18.71 2.95
C TRP A 157 4.81 -19.59 1.73
N GLY A 158 3.69 -19.51 1.05
CA GLY A 158 3.42 -20.21 -0.20
C GLY A 158 3.44 -19.30 -1.42
N TRP A 159 3.37 -17.99 -1.21
CA TRP A 159 3.13 -16.98 -2.23
C TRP A 159 4.38 -16.13 -2.52
N ALA A 160 4.39 -15.52 -3.69
CA ALA A 160 5.43 -14.60 -4.12
C ALA A 160 4.78 -13.37 -4.75
N PHE A 161 4.43 -12.38 -3.96
CA PHE A 161 3.67 -11.20 -4.35
C PHE A 161 4.09 -10.61 -5.70
N TYR A 162 5.39 -10.45 -5.91
CA TYR A 162 5.94 -9.84 -7.13
C TYR A 162 6.07 -10.81 -8.32
N ALA A 163 6.03 -12.12 -8.08
CA ALA A 163 6.24 -13.13 -9.12
C ALA A 163 4.96 -13.87 -9.51
N ASP A 164 4.01 -13.96 -8.60
CA ASP A 164 2.75 -14.66 -8.83
C ASP A 164 1.84 -13.88 -9.77
N ASP A 165 1.82 -12.54 -9.63
CA ASP A 165 1.05 -11.65 -10.50
C ASP A 165 1.76 -10.30 -10.65
N ALA A 166 2.14 -9.95 -11.88
CA ALA A 166 2.81 -8.69 -12.19
C ALA A 166 1.94 -7.44 -11.93
N GLU A 167 0.60 -7.59 -11.91
CA GLU A 167 -0.30 -6.48 -11.59
C GLU A 167 -0.39 -6.17 -10.09
N ASN A 168 0.12 -7.04 -9.21
CA ASN A 168 0.07 -6.83 -7.76
C ASN A 168 0.76 -5.52 -7.36
N GLU A 169 1.99 -5.30 -7.83
CA GLU A 169 2.77 -4.11 -7.52
C GLU A 169 2.14 -2.85 -8.12
N LYS A 170 1.74 -2.93 -9.38
CA LYS A 170 1.07 -1.82 -10.06
C LYS A 170 -0.20 -1.41 -9.33
N THR A 171 -1.01 -2.37 -8.89
CA THR A 171 -2.21 -2.13 -8.10
C THR A 171 -1.87 -1.45 -6.76
N ALA A 172 -0.82 -1.88 -6.07
CA ALA A 172 -0.36 -1.23 -4.84
C ALA A 172 0.03 0.22 -5.08
N ASP A 173 0.83 0.50 -6.12
CA ASP A 173 1.25 1.86 -6.46
C ASP A 173 0.07 2.73 -6.89
N GLU A 174 -0.82 2.25 -7.77
CA GLU A 174 -2.01 2.98 -8.19
C GLU A 174 -2.93 3.34 -7.01
N MET A 175 -3.08 2.44 -6.05
CA MET A 175 -3.86 2.68 -4.83
C MET A 175 -3.11 3.52 -3.77
N GLY A 176 -1.81 3.71 -3.90
CA GLY A 176 -0.99 4.49 -2.97
C GLY A 176 -0.57 3.70 -1.73
N VAL A 177 -0.48 2.38 -1.81
CA VAL A 177 0.01 1.53 -0.72
C VAL A 177 1.50 1.28 -0.88
N VAL A 178 2.25 1.58 0.18
CA VAL A 178 3.70 1.33 0.25
C VAL A 178 3.93 -0.15 0.53
N MET A 179 4.65 -0.81 -0.35
CA MET A 179 5.00 -2.21 -0.15
C MET A 179 6.31 -2.37 0.60
N SER A 180 6.40 -3.42 1.40
CA SER A 180 7.63 -3.91 2.01
C SER A 180 7.59 -5.42 2.00
N THR A 181 8.68 -6.04 2.41
CA THR A 181 8.78 -7.50 2.54
C THR A 181 9.25 -7.88 3.93
N SER A 182 9.00 -9.11 4.32
CA SER A 182 9.35 -9.60 5.66
C SER A 182 10.87 -9.77 5.86
N HIS A 183 11.25 -10.13 7.07
CA HIS A 183 12.63 -10.22 7.53
C HIS A 183 13.52 -11.23 6.79
N HIS A 184 12.96 -12.22 6.10
CA HIS A 184 13.72 -13.16 5.27
C HIS A 184 13.48 -12.99 3.77
N GLU A 185 12.93 -11.87 3.37
CA GLU A 185 12.68 -11.48 1.98
C GLU A 185 13.40 -10.16 1.65
N PRO A 186 14.73 -10.13 1.63
CA PRO A 186 15.47 -8.89 1.41
C PRO A 186 15.38 -8.40 -0.03
N MET A 187 15.59 -7.07 -0.19
CA MET A 187 15.79 -6.40 -1.47
C MET A 187 14.57 -6.48 -2.40
N ALA A 188 13.37 -6.34 -1.82
CA ALA A 188 12.09 -6.39 -2.54
C ALA A 188 11.93 -7.68 -3.38
N ARG A 189 12.40 -8.79 -2.84
CA ARG A 189 12.26 -10.12 -3.45
C ARG A 189 11.48 -11.04 -2.54
N ASN A 190 10.68 -11.91 -3.12
CA ASN A 190 10.02 -12.94 -2.34
C ASN A 190 10.90 -14.19 -2.22
N HIS A 191 10.93 -14.77 -1.04
CA HIS A 191 11.69 -16.01 -0.81
C HIS A 191 11.23 -17.14 -1.76
N GLN A 192 9.93 -17.21 -2.04
CA GLN A 192 9.35 -18.20 -2.95
C GLN A 192 9.80 -18.01 -4.42
N GLU A 193 10.13 -16.79 -4.87
CA GLU A 193 10.74 -16.59 -6.18
C GLU A 193 12.06 -17.36 -6.30
N TYR A 194 12.87 -17.29 -5.24
CA TYR A 194 14.15 -18.00 -5.18
C TYR A 194 13.95 -19.50 -5.04
N ALA A 195 13.11 -19.94 -4.12
CA ALA A 195 12.89 -21.34 -3.81
C ALA A 195 12.37 -22.12 -5.02
N ARG A 196 11.43 -21.57 -5.77
CA ARG A 196 10.86 -22.18 -7.00
C ARG A 196 11.89 -22.28 -8.13
N ASN A 197 12.90 -21.41 -8.16
CA ASN A 197 13.92 -21.33 -9.21
C ASN A 197 15.33 -21.64 -8.70
N ARG A 198 15.45 -22.36 -7.61
CA ARG A 198 16.71 -22.68 -6.92
C ARG A 198 17.77 -23.28 -7.83
N LYS A 199 17.37 -24.15 -8.79
CA LYS A 199 18.32 -24.75 -9.76
C LYS A 199 19.03 -23.70 -10.60
N GLY A 200 18.36 -22.59 -10.94
CA GLY A 200 18.93 -21.50 -11.71
C GLY A 200 19.77 -20.54 -10.86
N TRP A 201 19.35 -20.29 -9.61
CA TRP A 201 20.00 -19.32 -8.72
C TRP A 201 21.11 -19.92 -7.86
N GLY A 202 21.13 -21.25 -7.61
CA GLY A 202 22.05 -21.93 -6.70
C GLY A 202 21.61 -21.88 -5.23
N PRO A 203 22.53 -22.16 -4.26
CA PRO A 203 22.17 -22.20 -2.85
C PRO A 203 21.86 -20.81 -2.28
N TRP A 204 20.87 -20.74 -1.35
CA TRP A 204 20.61 -19.55 -0.54
C TRP A 204 21.66 -19.42 0.56
N ASN A 205 22.89 -19.12 0.16
CA ASN A 205 24.05 -18.99 1.04
C ASN A 205 24.99 -17.92 0.49
N TYR A 206 25.13 -16.81 1.20
CA TYR A 206 25.88 -15.67 0.69
C TYR A 206 27.38 -15.91 0.55
N GLN A 207 27.99 -16.75 1.40
CA GLN A 207 29.40 -17.11 1.29
C GLN A 207 29.69 -17.95 0.03
N LYS A 208 28.76 -18.83 -0.32
CA LYS A 208 28.94 -19.78 -1.44
C LYS A 208 28.39 -19.26 -2.78
N ASN A 209 27.47 -18.30 -2.75
CA ASN A 209 26.71 -17.88 -3.93
C ASN A 209 26.50 -16.36 -4.03
N LYS A 210 27.47 -15.59 -3.56
CA LYS A 210 27.40 -14.11 -3.49
C LYS A 210 26.97 -13.48 -4.81
N THR A 211 27.58 -13.85 -5.92
CA THR A 211 27.36 -13.22 -7.24
C THR A 211 25.91 -13.35 -7.70
N ASN A 212 25.34 -14.56 -7.64
CA ASN A 212 23.95 -14.77 -8.04
C ASN A 212 22.96 -14.12 -7.10
N LEU A 213 23.25 -14.13 -5.78
CA LEU A 213 22.39 -13.43 -4.80
C LEU A 213 22.43 -11.92 -5.02
N GLN A 214 23.57 -11.31 -5.31
CA GLN A 214 23.64 -9.89 -5.66
C GLN A 214 22.88 -9.57 -6.95
N LYS A 215 22.94 -10.44 -7.95
CA LYS A 215 22.13 -10.31 -9.17
C LYS A 215 20.64 -10.37 -8.84
N PHE A 216 20.23 -11.38 -8.07
CA PHE A 216 18.86 -11.54 -7.61
C PHE A 216 18.34 -10.31 -6.87
N PHE A 217 19.14 -9.77 -5.95
CA PHE A 217 18.80 -8.54 -5.21
C PHE A 217 18.69 -7.32 -6.11
N ARG A 218 19.62 -7.15 -7.05
CA ARG A 218 19.58 -6.02 -8.00
C ARG A 218 18.33 -6.06 -8.86
N GLU A 219 17.94 -7.21 -9.38
CA GLU A 219 16.72 -7.36 -10.16
C GLU A 219 15.47 -6.99 -9.34
N GLY A 220 15.43 -7.27 -8.02
CA GLY A 220 14.35 -6.83 -7.14
C GLY A 220 14.27 -5.30 -7.05
N ILE A 221 15.39 -4.63 -6.81
CA ILE A 221 15.44 -3.17 -6.72
C ILE A 221 15.13 -2.51 -8.07
N GLU A 222 15.64 -3.05 -9.18
CA GLU A 222 15.32 -2.52 -10.52
C GLU A 222 13.82 -2.59 -10.84
N ARG A 223 13.17 -3.70 -10.46
CA ARG A 223 11.73 -3.88 -10.63
C ARG A 223 10.91 -2.80 -9.91
N MET A 224 11.42 -2.33 -8.76
CA MET A 224 10.72 -1.40 -7.88
C MET A 224 10.99 0.09 -8.20
N LYS A 225 11.75 0.39 -9.24
CA LYS A 225 12.02 1.77 -9.63
C LYS A 225 10.74 2.55 -9.95
N GLY A 226 10.60 3.69 -9.31
CA GLY A 226 9.46 4.59 -9.52
C GLY A 226 8.29 4.37 -8.56
N THR A 227 8.34 3.36 -7.70
CA THR A 227 7.32 3.11 -6.67
C THR A 227 7.82 3.47 -5.27
N GLU A 228 6.90 3.81 -4.36
CA GLU A 228 7.25 4.07 -2.97
C GLU A 228 7.34 2.76 -2.19
N GLN A 229 8.51 2.48 -1.60
CA GLN A 229 8.79 1.21 -0.94
C GLN A 229 9.61 1.35 0.32
N ILE A 230 9.47 0.36 1.21
CA ILE A 230 10.38 0.13 2.32
C ILE A 230 11.16 -1.15 2.03
N VAL A 231 12.45 -1.00 1.74
CA VAL A 231 13.30 -2.13 1.38
C VAL A 231 13.87 -2.80 2.62
N THR A 232 13.54 -4.06 2.82
CA THR A 232 14.16 -4.91 3.83
C THR A 232 15.61 -5.21 3.43
N ILE A 233 16.55 -5.01 4.33
CA ILE A 233 17.96 -5.34 4.16
C ILE A 233 18.41 -6.36 5.21
N GLY A 234 19.50 -7.05 4.95
CA GLY A 234 19.96 -8.19 5.72
C GLY A 234 19.69 -9.49 4.97
N MET A 235 19.94 -10.61 5.59
CA MET A 235 19.66 -11.93 5.03
C MET A 235 19.64 -12.96 6.16
N ARG A 236 18.64 -13.79 6.21
CA ARG A 236 18.61 -15.00 7.04
C ARG A 236 19.01 -16.22 6.21
N GLY A 237 19.14 -17.36 6.86
CA GLY A 237 19.32 -18.63 6.17
C GLY A 237 18.08 -19.04 5.40
N ASP A 238 18.18 -20.15 4.70
CA ASP A 238 17.08 -20.68 3.90
C ASP A 238 15.91 -21.15 4.79
N GLY A 239 14.69 -20.78 4.41
CA GLY A 239 13.52 -21.16 5.21
C GLY A 239 13.46 -20.53 6.61
N ASP A 240 14.05 -19.34 6.79
CA ASP A 240 14.11 -18.61 8.06
C ASP A 240 15.09 -19.22 9.10
N GLU A 241 15.92 -20.14 8.66
CA GLU A 241 16.93 -20.76 9.49
C GLU A 241 18.15 -19.84 9.74
N ALA A 242 19.07 -20.25 10.59
CA ALA A 242 20.36 -19.60 10.74
C ALA A 242 21.21 -19.78 9.46
N MET A 243 21.92 -18.73 9.04
CA MET A 243 22.76 -18.80 7.84
C MET A 243 24.06 -19.58 8.08
N SER A 244 24.52 -19.66 9.34
CA SER A 244 25.73 -20.36 9.77
C SER A 244 25.50 -20.93 11.18
N GLU A 245 26.33 -21.90 11.58
CA GLU A 245 26.26 -22.53 12.91
C GLU A 245 26.59 -21.54 14.03
N GLU A 246 27.36 -20.50 13.73
CA GLU A 246 27.72 -19.44 14.68
C GLU A 246 27.23 -18.07 14.21
N ALA A 247 26.98 -17.15 15.15
CA ALA A 247 26.63 -15.77 14.82
C ALA A 247 27.80 -15.06 14.12
N ASP A 248 27.69 -14.85 12.81
CA ASP A 248 28.70 -14.17 11.99
C ASP A 248 28.32 -12.73 11.68
N THR A 249 28.65 -11.82 12.63
CA THR A 249 28.39 -10.39 12.48
C THR A 249 29.16 -9.77 11.30
N LYS A 250 30.33 -10.30 10.95
CA LYS A 250 31.12 -9.84 9.81
C LYS A 250 30.44 -10.21 8.49
N LEU A 251 29.92 -11.42 8.38
CA LEU A 251 29.15 -11.85 7.22
C LEU A 251 27.91 -10.96 7.02
N MET A 252 27.14 -10.73 8.09
CA MET A 252 25.96 -9.88 8.05
C MET A 252 26.31 -8.44 7.66
N THR A 253 27.38 -7.88 8.22
CA THR A 253 27.87 -6.55 7.85
C THR A 253 28.23 -6.45 6.37
N ASN A 254 28.90 -7.47 5.83
CA ASN A 254 29.24 -7.53 4.40
C ASN A 254 28.00 -7.60 3.51
N ILE A 255 27.01 -8.42 3.90
CA ILE A 255 25.74 -8.54 3.18
C ILE A 255 25.02 -7.18 3.13
N ILE A 256 24.84 -6.53 4.27
CA ILE A 256 24.17 -5.23 4.38
C ILE A 256 24.93 -4.17 3.57
N ASN A 257 26.25 -4.13 3.64
CA ASN A 257 27.05 -3.18 2.88
C ASN A 257 26.92 -3.40 1.36
N ASP A 258 26.87 -4.65 0.91
CA ASP A 258 26.67 -4.96 -0.50
C ASP A 258 25.24 -4.61 -0.96
N GLN A 259 24.23 -4.90 -0.15
CA GLN A 259 22.84 -4.52 -0.42
C GLN A 259 22.67 -3.00 -0.52
N ARG A 260 23.29 -2.23 0.40
CA ARG A 260 23.29 -0.75 0.37
C ARG A 260 23.96 -0.14 -0.88
N LYS A 261 24.88 -0.86 -1.52
CA LYS A 261 25.48 -0.42 -2.80
C LYS A 261 24.57 -0.72 -4.00
N ILE A 262 23.63 -1.64 -3.84
CA ILE A 262 22.67 -2.00 -4.89
C ILE A 262 21.49 -1.01 -4.90
N ILE A 263 21.07 -0.53 -3.73
CA ILE A 263 20.04 0.50 -3.57
C ILE A 263 20.58 1.88 -4.03
#